data_d79d2572ccb48680e6225d24ba7efc99
#
_entry.id   d79d2572ccb48680e6225d24ba7efc99
#
_cell.length_a   1.000
_cell.length_b   1.000
_cell.length_c   1.000
_cell.angle_alpha   90.00
_cell.angle_beta   90.00
_cell.angle_gamma   90.00
#
_symmetry.space_group_name_H-M   'P 1'
#
loop_
_entity.id
_entity.type
_entity.pdbx_description
1 polymer ?
#
loop_
_entity_poly.entity_id
_entity_poly.type
_entity_poly.pdbx_seq_one_letter_code
_entity_poly.pdbx_strand_id
1 'polypeptide(L)'
;MTQPDKASVGLVQPEVFSYNKSFELCSGEKLPSFEIVYETYGTLNDKKDNAILICHALSGDHHAAGYHSELDLKPGWWENCIGPNKPIDTNKFFVVSSNNLGGCGGSTGPTSLNPKTQKPYGSDFPTVLVKDWVNSQKLLAEELEISRWLAVIGGSLGGMQAMQWAIDHPEQVGHAVVIASAAKLTAQNIAFNELAREAITSDPNFRSGDYLESNTQPNKGLMLARMIGHVTYLSDDGMDTRFGRDITSTDSTGAGGAKFEVENYLHHQGHSFTRRFDANTYILMTKALDYFDPAKETNNNLSEAFINAKSKFLLISFSSDWRFPVARSKEITDALIQADKDVSHIIVETDKGHDSFLLPIHRYTKAMSAFLNQAYISKTKEFTAL
;
A
#
# COMPACT_ATOMS: atom_id res chain seq x y z
N MET A 1 -20.75 24.40 3.42
CA MET A 1 -20.83 22.93 3.44
C MET A 1 -20.94 22.47 2.00
N THR A 2 -19.88 21.96 1.43
CA THR A 2 -19.93 21.32 0.11
C THR A 2 -20.68 20.00 0.27
N GLN A 3 -21.74 19.78 -0.50
CA GLN A 3 -22.42 18.47 -0.52
C GLN A 3 -21.38 17.40 -0.82
N PRO A 4 -21.42 16.23 -0.11
CA PRO A 4 -20.53 15.13 -0.45
C PRO A 4 -20.70 14.78 -1.93
N ASP A 5 -19.58 14.52 -2.59
CA ASP A 5 -19.57 14.10 -3.99
C ASP A 5 -20.53 12.90 -4.15
N LYS A 6 -21.52 13.01 -5.06
CA LYS A 6 -22.49 11.91 -5.32
C LYS A 6 -21.83 10.58 -5.70
N ALA A 7 -20.54 10.61 -6.02
CA ALA A 7 -19.72 9.44 -6.31
C ALA A 7 -18.89 8.97 -5.09
N SER A 8 -19.02 9.58 -3.91
CA SER A 8 -18.40 9.09 -2.67
C SER A 8 -19.18 7.92 -2.07
N VAL A 9 -18.48 7.04 -1.36
CA VAL A 9 -19.12 6.01 -0.52
C VAL A 9 -19.76 6.61 0.75
N GLY A 10 -19.52 7.89 1.03
CA GLY A 10 -20.09 8.61 2.19
C GLY A 10 -19.32 8.33 3.48
N LEU A 11 -20.07 8.30 4.60
CA LEU A 11 -19.50 8.00 5.91
C LEU A 11 -19.24 6.48 6.03
N VAL A 12 -18.06 6.14 6.50
CA VAL A 12 -17.62 4.76 6.75
C VAL A 12 -17.08 4.64 8.16
N GLN A 13 -17.14 3.45 8.73
CA GLN A 13 -16.58 3.16 10.04
C GLN A 13 -15.62 1.98 9.95
N PRO A 14 -14.45 2.07 10.58
CA PRO A 14 -13.54 0.95 10.62
C PRO A 14 -14.10 -0.20 11.48
N GLU A 15 -13.83 -1.42 11.07
CA GLU A 15 -14.13 -2.65 11.77
C GLU A 15 -12.84 -3.32 12.24
N VAL A 16 -12.95 -4.20 13.22
CA VAL A 16 -11.81 -4.92 13.80
C VAL A 16 -12.02 -6.43 13.68
N PHE A 17 -11.12 -7.10 13.00
CA PHE A 17 -11.01 -8.55 13.02
C PHE A 17 -10.01 -8.98 14.10
N SER A 18 -10.42 -9.81 15.06
CA SER A 18 -9.59 -10.30 16.15
C SER A 18 -9.27 -11.79 15.97
N TYR A 19 -8.00 -12.11 15.77
CA TYR A 19 -7.51 -13.48 15.71
C TYR A 19 -6.90 -13.89 17.05
N ASN A 20 -7.65 -14.67 17.84
CA ASN A 20 -7.33 -15.02 19.22
C ASN A 20 -6.53 -16.34 19.34
N LYS A 21 -5.73 -16.68 18.34
CA LYS A 21 -4.85 -17.84 18.31
C LYS A 21 -3.42 -17.42 17.98
N SER A 22 -2.46 -18.29 18.34
CA SER A 22 -1.07 -18.04 17.96
C SER A 22 -0.91 -18.01 16.45
N PHE A 23 -0.27 -16.95 15.95
CA PHE A 23 0.05 -16.74 14.53
C PHE A 23 1.55 -16.84 14.34
N GLU A 24 1.99 -17.81 13.55
CA GLU A 24 3.39 -18.02 13.23
C GLU A 24 3.77 -17.16 12.03
N LEU A 25 4.81 -16.35 12.19
CA LEU A 25 5.36 -15.49 11.15
C LEU A 25 6.42 -16.24 10.33
N CYS A 26 6.67 -15.76 9.13
CA CYS A 26 7.71 -16.31 8.24
C CYS A 26 9.13 -16.23 8.84
N SER A 27 9.35 -15.35 9.82
CA SER A 27 10.57 -15.29 10.62
C SER A 27 10.74 -16.46 11.60
N GLY A 28 9.67 -17.26 11.83
CA GLY A 28 9.60 -18.29 12.88
C GLY A 28 9.16 -17.75 14.24
N GLU A 29 9.04 -16.44 14.40
CA GLU A 29 8.49 -15.81 15.60
C GLU A 29 6.97 -15.97 15.64
N LYS A 30 6.36 -15.75 16.80
CA LYS A 30 4.91 -15.94 16.99
C LYS A 30 4.27 -14.75 17.69
N LEU A 31 3.19 -14.28 17.10
CA LEU A 31 2.25 -13.41 17.79
C LEU A 31 1.23 -14.28 18.53
N PRO A 32 0.97 -14.05 19.82
CA PRO A 32 -0.01 -14.84 20.59
C PRO A 32 -1.45 -14.62 20.08
N SER A 33 -1.73 -13.46 19.57
CA SER A 33 -2.96 -13.01 18.93
C SER A 33 -2.67 -11.76 18.10
N PHE A 34 -3.57 -11.38 17.20
CA PHE A 34 -3.49 -10.09 16.52
C PHE A 34 -4.88 -9.57 16.15
N GLU A 35 -4.93 -8.28 15.87
CA GLU A 35 -6.10 -7.58 15.32
C GLU A 35 -5.75 -6.94 13.98
N ILE A 36 -6.69 -6.96 13.05
CA ILE A 36 -6.63 -6.23 11.78
C ILE A 36 -7.79 -5.25 11.75
N VAL A 37 -7.47 -3.97 11.59
CA VAL A 37 -8.46 -2.94 11.31
C VAL A 37 -8.70 -2.91 9.81
N TYR A 38 -9.96 -2.88 9.40
CA TYR A 38 -10.36 -2.87 8.00
C TYR A 38 -11.62 -2.03 7.78
N GLU A 39 -11.87 -1.68 6.55
CA GLU A 39 -13.11 -1.04 6.09
C GLU A 39 -13.69 -1.81 4.91
N THR A 40 -15.01 -1.67 4.74
CA THR A 40 -15.72 -2.28 3.63
C THR A 40 -16.53 -1.22 2.88
N TYR A 41 -16.63 -1.38 1.55
CA TYR A 41 -17.39 -0.47 0.68
C TYR A 41 -18.22 -1.27 -0.31
N GLY A 42 -19.49 -0.87 -0.52
CA GLY A 42 -20.44 -1.59 -1.36
C GLY A 42 -21.07 -2.78 -0.63
N THR A 43 -21.63 -3.72 -1.38
CA THR A 43 -22.38 -4.85 -0.84
C THR A 43 -21.87 -6.18 -1.36
N LEU A 44 -21.56 -7.11 -0.46
CA LEU A 44 -21.24 -8.49 -0.80
C LEU A 44 -22.51 -9.17 -1.30
N ASN A 45 -22.45 -9.75 -2.50
CA ASN A 45 -23.60 -10.44 -3.07
C ASN A 45 -23.80 -11.84 -2.44
N ASP A 46 -24.98 -12.44 -2.65
CA ASP A 46 -25.34 -13.74 -2.05
C ASP A 46 -24.36 -14.87 -2.42
N LYS A 47 -23.70 -14.77 -3.58
CA LYS A 47 -22.69 -15.74 -4.04
C LYS A 47 -21.31 -15.49 -3.47
N LYS A 48 -21.10 -14.36 -2.78
CA LYS A 48 -19.81 -13.92 -2.21
C LYS A 48 -18.66 -13.91 -3.22
N ASP A 49 -18.95 -13.57 -4.47
CA ASP A 49 -18.03 -13.69 -5.59
C ASP A 49 -17.71 -12.34 -6.27
N ASN A 50 -18.17 -11.20 -5.70
CA ASN A 50 -17.89 -9.84 -6.16
C ASN A 50 -16.90 -9.08 -5.25
N ALA A 51 -16.18 -9.80 -4.39
CA ALA A 51 -15.28 -9.18 -3.42
C ALA A 51 -13.94 -8.80 -4.04
N ILE A 52 -13.45 -7.60 -3.71
CA ILE A 52 -12.15 -7.06 -4.11
C ILE A 52 -11.37 -6.71 -2.84
N LEU A 53 -10.10 -7.16 -2.75
CA LEU A 53 -9.18 -6.76 -1.70
C LEU A 53 -8.30 -5.61 -2.18
N ILE A 54 -8.20 -4.55 -1.38
CA ILE A 54 -7.28 -3.43 -1.59
C ILE A 54 -6.10 -3.59 -0.63
N CYS A 55 -4.89 -3.62 -1.20
CA CYS A 55 -3.63 -3.68 -0.47
C CYS A 55 -2.97 -2.30 -0.53
N HIS A 56 -2.81 -1.65 0.64
CA HIS A 56 -2.24 -0.31 0.70
C HIS A 56 -0.71 -0.29 0.53
N ALA A 57 -0.18 0.87 0.14
CA ALA A 57 1.25 1.14 0.04
C ALA A 57 1.89 1.40 1.42
N LEU A 58 3.21 1.63 1.46
CA LEU A 58 4.02 1.79 2.68
C LEU A 58 3.38 2.71 3.73
N SER A 59 2.85 3.84 3.34
CA SER A 59 2.30 4.88 4.23
C SER A 59 0.79 5.01 4.17
N GLY A 60 0.10 4.04 3.56
CA GLY A 60 -1.34 3.91 3.57
C GLY A 60 -1.84 3.18 4.81
N ASP A 61 -3.16 3.02 4.85
CA ASP A 61 -3.90 2.30 5.89
C ASP A 61 -5.21 1.75 5.30
N HIS A 62 -6.11 1.28 6.15
CA HIS A 62 -7.41 0.75 5.74
C HIS A 62 -8.36 1.80 5.15
N HIS A 63 -8.20 3.09 5.49
CA HIS A 63 -9.10 4.15 5.06
C HIS A 63 -8.87 4.53 3.59
N ALA A 64 -9.38 3.70 2.67
CA ALA A 64 -9.16 3.90 1.25
C ALA A 64 -10.18 4.84 0.59
N ALA A 65 -11.43 4.92 1.07
CA ALA A 65 -12.47 5.77 0.50
C ALA A 65 -13.46 6.27 1.57
N GLY A 66 -14.22 7.30 1.25
CA GLY A 66 -15.20 7.89 2.16
C GLY A 66 -14.58 8.77 3.25
N TYR A 67 -15.34 8.99 4.31
CA TYR A 67 -15.02 9.86 5.43
C TYR A 67 -15.39 9.16 6.73
N HIS A 68 -14.61 9.35 7.81
CA HIS A 68 -14.99 8.84 9.13
C HIS A 68 -15.98 9.78 9.85
N SER A 69 -15.98 11.04 9.49
CA SER A 69 -16.81 12.09 10.10
C SER A 69 -17.23 13.13 9.06
N GLU A 70 -18.37 13.76 9.26
CA GLU A 70 -18.80 14.94 8.46
C GLU A 70 -17.85 16.14 8.58
N LEU A 71 -16.97 16.14 9.58
CA LEU A 71 -15.99 17.19 9.83
C LEU A 71 -14.64 16.92 9.11
N ASP A 72 -14.46 15.74 8.51
CA ASP A 72 -13.23 15.40 7.84
C ASP A 72 -13.04 16.25 6.59
N LEU A 73 -11.87 16.87 6.48
CA LEU A 73 -11.52 17.71 5.34
C LEU A 73 -11.02 16.91 4.13
N LYS A 74 -10.67 15.65 4.33
CA LYS A 74 -10.10 14.76 3.29
C LYS A 74 -10.71 13.38 3.40
N PRO A 75 -11.08 12.79 2.26
CA PRO A 75 -11.51 11.40 2.20
C PRO A 75 -10.34 10.43 2.31
N GLY A 76 -10.67 9.15 2.27
CA GLY A 76 -9.70 8.07 2.14
C GLY A 76 -8.74 8.27 0.96
N TRP A 77 -7.56 7.63 1.05
CA TRP A 77 -6.42 7.89 0.16
C TRP A 77 -6.64 7.50 -1.31
N TRP A 78 -7.65 6.69 -1.61
CA TRP A 78 -8.01 6.25 -2.96
C TRP A 78 -9.44 6.60 -3.36
N GLU A 79 -10.01 7.60 -2.74
CA GLU A 79 -11.37 8.12 -3.01
C GLU A 79 -11.64 8.32 -4.51
N ASN A 80 -10.64 8.71 -5.28
CA ASN A 80 -10.76 8.89 -6.74
C ASN A 80 -10.94 7.57 -7.51
N CYS A 81 -10.65 6.43 -6.91
CA CYS A 81 -10.76 5.10 -7.54
C CYS A 81 -11.92 4.26 -7.01
N ILE A 82 -12.33 4.44 -5.74
CA ILE A 82 -13.33 3.60 -5.07
C ILE A 82 -14.60 4.41 -4.83
N GLY A 83 -15.75 3.90 -5.27
CA GLY A 83 -17.05 4.52 -5.06
C GLY A 83 -18.04 4.22 -6.18
N PRO A 84 -19.29 4.70 -6.06
CA PRO A 84 -20.31 4.53 -7.09
C PRO A 84 -19.85 5.11 -8.44
N ASN A 85 -19.87 4.28 -9.49
CA ASN A 85 -19.44 4.62 -10.85
C ASN A 85 -17.96 5.02 -11.01
N LYS A 86 -17.13 4.82 -9.99
CA LYS A 86 -15.68 4.98 -10.05
C LYS A 86 -15.00 3.75 -10.66
N PRO A 87 -13.68 3.77 -10.91
CA PRO A 87 -12.95 2.62 -11.46
C PRO A 87 -13.19 1.30 -10.73
N ILE A 88 -13.28 1.33 -9.41
CA ILE A 88 -13.69 0.24 -8.54
C ILE A 88 -15.12 0.59 -8.07
N ASP A 89 -16.10 0.19 -8.88
CA ASP A 89 -17.49 0.59 -8.77
C ASP A 89 -18.20 -0.14 -7.63
N THR A 90 -18.45 0.52 -6.53
CA THR A 90 -19.12 -0.05 -5.36
C THR A 90 -20.59 -0.41 -5.57
N ASN A 91 -21.21 -0.03 -6.71
CA ASN A 91 -22.50 -0.56 -7.12
C ASN A 91 -22.41 -2.04 -7.58
N LYS A 92 -21.20 -2.53 -7.91
CA LYS A 92 -20.96 -3.89 -8.41
C LYS A 92 -20.11 -4.71 -7.45
N PHE A 93 -19.11 -4.07 -6.85
CA PHE A 93 -18.09 -4.74 -6.07
C PHE A 93 -18.25 -4.48 -4.57
N PHE A 94 -18.02 -5.52 -3.80
CA PHE A 94 -17.76 -5.41 -2.38
C PHE A 94 -16.26 -5.27 -2.18
N VAL A 95 -15.83 -4.13 -1.67
CA VAL A 95 -14.41 -3.77 -1.53
C VAL A 95 -14.01 -3.88 -0.07
N VAL A 96 -12.93 -4.59 0.22
CA VAL A 96 -12.32 -4.69 1.54
C VAL A 96 -10.95 -4.02 1.50
N SER A 97 -10.69 -3.10 2.41
CA SER A 97 -9.41 -2.44 2.59
C SER A 97 -8.91 -2.68 4.01
N SER A 98 -7.80 -3.38 4.18
CA SER A 98 -7.26 -3.73 5.50
C SER A 98 -5.97 -2.98 5.79
N ASN A 99 -5.77 -2.58 7.05
CA ASN A 99 -4.47 -2.09 7.52
C ASN A 99 -3.54 -3.28 7.79
N ASN A 100 -2.34 -3.25 7.21
CA ASN A 100 -1.37 -4.34 7.35
C ASN A 100 -1.02 -4.64 8.81
N LEU A 101 -0.82 -5.91 9.13
CA LEU A 101 -0.21 -6.34 10.38
C LEU A 101 1.15 -5.64 10.57
N GLY A 102 1.40 -5.07 11.74
CA GLY A 102 2.58 -4.21 11.96
C GLY A 102 2.38 -2.76 11.55
N GLY A 103 1.22 -2.39 10.95
CA GLY A 103 0.88 -1.00 10.62
C GLY A 103 0.44 -0.21 11.85
N CYS A 104 0.48 1.12 11.73
CA CYS A 104 0.08 2.03 12.83
C CYS A 104 -1.34 2.59 12.66
N GLY A 105 -2.14 2.05 11.75
CA GLY A 105 -3.56 2.42 11.55
C GLY A 105 -4.53 1.57 12.38
N GLY A 106 -4.13 1.11 13.58
CA GLY A 106 -4.98 0.38 14.51
C GLY A 106 -4.82 -1.14 14.51
N SER A 107 -4.29 -1.77 13.44
CA SER A 107 -3.93 -3.19 13.48
C SER A 107 -2.77 -3.43 14.45
N THR A 108 -2.66 -4.65 14.96
CA THR A 108 -1.56 -5.02 15.86
C THR A 108 -0.20 -4.71 15.22
N GLY A 109 0.61 -3.94 15.91
CA GLY A 109 1.89 -3.44 15.43
C GLY A 109 2.79 -2.96 16.56
N PRO A 110 3.90 -2.28 16.24
CA PRO A 110 4.84 -1.75 17.24
C PRO A 110 4.20 -0.88 18.32
N THR A 111 3.13 -0.16 18.00
CA THR A 111 2.40 0.69 18.96
C THR A 111 1.40 -0.05 19.83
N SER A 112 1.10 -1.30 19.53
CA SER A 112 0.16 -2.13 20.29
C SER A 112 0.79 -2.65 21.59
N LEU A 113 -0.07 -2.90 22.61
CA LEU A 113 0.37 -3.50 23.85
C LEU A 113 0.76 -4.99 23.64
N ASN A 114 1.96 -5.33 24.07
CA ASN A 114 2.38 -6.72 24.15
C ASN A 114 1.65 -7.39 25.32
N PRO A 115 0.84 -8.43 25.09
CA PRO A 115 0.04 -9.05 26.15
C PRO A 115 0.89 -9.70 27.27
N LYS A 116 2.17 -10.00 27.00
CA LYS A 116 3.09 -10.58 28.00
C LYS A 116 3.67 -9.53 28.94
N THR A 117 4.00 -8.34 28.42
CA THR A 117 4.69 -7.29 29.18
C THR A 117 3.77 -6.17 29.63
N GLN A 118 2.59 -6.05 29.03
CA GLN A 118 1.64 -4.94 29.21
C GLN A 118 2.23 -3.56 28.83
N LYS A 119 3.25 -3.56 27.97
CA LYS A 119 3.90 -2.37 27.41
C LYS A 119 3.76 -2.39 25.89
N PRO A 120 3.91 -1.26 25.18
CA PRO A 120 4.00 -1.28 23.73
C PRO A 120 5.08 -2.25 23.26
N TYR A 121 4.85 -2.90 22.14
CA TYR A 121 5.88 -3.76 21.55
C TYR A 121 7.16 -2.98 21.21
N GLY A 122 7.00 -1.75 20.70
CA GLY A 122 8.15 -0.94 20.29
C GLY A 122 9.04 -1.67 19.28
N SER A 123 10.35 -1.69 19.58
CA SER A 123 11.36 -2.43 18.79
C SER A 123 11.26 -3.95 18.93
N ASP A 124 10.58 -4.47 19.95
CA ASP A 124 10.37 -5.90 20.16
C ASP A 124 9.25 -6.48 19.28
N PHE A 125 8.59 -5.66 18.48
CA PHE A 125 7.61 -6.17 17.52
C PHE A 125 8.31 -7.06 16.50
N PRO A 126 7.82 -8.30 16.28
CA PRO A 126 8.51 -9.25 15.40
C PRO A 126 8.58 -8.78 13.96
N THR A 127 9.58 -9.27 13.23
CA THR A 127 9.72 -8.98 11.80
C THR A 127 8.56 -9.60 11.02
N VAL A 128 7.84 -8.75 10.29
CA VAL A 128 6.72 -9.12 9.42
C VAL A 128 7.12 -8.93 7.96
N LEU A 129 6.81 -9.91 7.14
CA LEU A 129 7.07 -9.91 5.70
C LEU A 129 5.77 -9.77 4.90
N VAL A 130 5.88 -9.51 3.61
CA VAL A 130 4.71 -9.43 2.70
C VAL A 130 3.85 -10.70 2.75
N LYS A 131 4.47 -11.87 2.89
CA LYS A 131 3.80 -13.16 3.03
C LYS A 131 2.98 -13.26 4.32
N ASP A 132 3.44 -12.65 5.42
CA ASP A 132 2.68 -12.60 6.67
C ASP A 132 1.45 -11.70 6.56
N TRP A 133 1.53 -10.61 5.80
CA TRP A 133 0.36 -9.78 5.49
C TRP A 133 -0.68 -10.57 4.71
N VAL A 134 -0.25 -11.28 3.65
CA VAL A 134 -1.14 -12.12 2.86
C VAL A 134 -1.79 -13.20 3.72
N ASN A 135 -1.04 -13.85 4.60
CA ASN A 135 -1.56 -14.87 5.52
C ASN A 135 -2.57 -14.27 6.52
N SER A 136 -2.31 -13.09 7.07
CA SER A 136 -3.25 -12.42 7.98
C SER A 136 -4.52 -11.94 7.26
N GLN A 137 -4.39 -11.43 6.03
CA GLN A 137 -5.51 -11.05 5.17
C GLN A 137 -6.35 -12.26 4.74
N LYS A 138 -5.73 -13.44 4.60
CA LYS A 138 -6.46 -14.69 4.33
C LYS A 138 -7.35 -15.07 5.50
N LEU A 139 -6.89 -14.92 6.73
CA LEU A 139 -7.71 -15.16 7.91
C LEU A 139 -8.88 -14.15 8.01
N LEU A 140 -8.67 -12.89 7.61
CA LEU A 140 -9.74 -11.92 7.49
C LEU A 140 -10.75 -12.33 6.39
N ALA A 141 -10.28 -12.84 5.25
CA ALA A 141 -11.18 -13.33 4.20
C ALA A 141 -12.04 -14.50 4.67
N GLU A 142 -11.48 -15.41 5.47
CA GLU A 142 -12.20 -16.54 6.08
C GLU A 142 -13.29 -16.04 7.04
N GLU A 143 -13.01 -15.01 7.87
CA GLU A 143 -13.99 -14.38 8.76
C GLU A 143 -15.14 -13.72 7.99
N LEU A 144 -14.83 -13.06 6.88
CA LEU A 144 -15.82 -12.46 5.98
C LEU A 144 -16.54 -13.49 5.08
N GLU A 145 -16.20 -14.78 5.22
CA GLU A 145 -16.70 -15.88 4.40
C GLU A 145 -16.46 -15.67 2.88
N ILE A 146 -15.36 -14.99 2.54
CA ILE A 146 -14.90 -14.76 1.18
C ILE A 146 -13.93 -15.89 0.79
N SER A 147 -14.41 -16.87 0.07
CA SER A 147 -13.59 -18.01 -0.37
C SER A 147 -12.66 -17.65 -1.53
N ARG A 148 -13.01 -16.64 -2.33
CA ARG A 148 -12.25 -16.20 -3.49
C ARG A 148 -12.45 -14.71 -3.75
N TRP A 149 -11.35 -13.97 -3.84
CA TRP A 149 -11.35 -12.59 -4.31
C TRP A 149 -11.59 -12.55 -5.82
N LEU A 150 -12.54 -11.73 -6.28
CA LEU A 150 -12.66 -11.41 -7.70
C LEU A 150 -11.36 -10.76 -8.19
N ALA A 151 -10.84 -9.83 -7.39
CA ALA A 151 -9.54 -9.21 -7.64
C ALA A 151 -8.82 -8.87 -6.33
N VAL A 152 -7.48 -8.91 -6.37
CA VAL A 152 -6.60 -8.30 -5.37
C VAL A 152 -5.84 -7.18 -6.06
N ILE A 153 -5.92 -5.97 -5.50
CA ILE A 153 -5.43 -4.74 -6.15
C ILE A 153 -4.49 -4.00 -5.20
N GLY A 154 -3.33 -3.60 -5.69
CA GLY A 154 -2.44 -2.76 -4.91
C GLY A 154 -1.45 -1.97 -5.74
N GLY A 155 -1.06 -0.80 -5.21
CA GLY A 155 0.00 0.03 -5.75
C GLY A 155 1.27 -0.07 -4.91
N SER A 156 2.45 -0.01 -5.56
CA SER A 156 3.75 -0.03 -4.86
C SER A 156 3.89 -1.30 -3.98
N LEU A 157 4.08 -1.16 -2.67
CA LEU A 157 4.06 -2.28 -1.72
C LEU A 157 2.76 -3.10 -1.77
N GLY A 158 1.63 -2.46 -2.03
CA GLY A 158 0.36 -3.16 -2.24
C GLY A 158 0.37 -4.07 -3.47
N GLY A 159 1.10 -3.70 -4.52
CA GLY A 159 1.30 -4.55 -5.70
C GLY A 159 2.15 -5.79 -5.39
N MET A 160 3.10 -5.69 -4.46
CA MET A 160 3.85 -6.85 -3.95
C MET A 160 2.91 -7.82 -3.21
N GLN A 161 1.98 -7.30 -2.41
CA GLN A 161 0.96 -8.11 -1.75
C GLN A 161 0.04 -8.80 -2.77
N ALA A 162 -0.40 -8.09 -3.82
CA ALA A 162 -1.24 -8.68 -4.86
C ALA A 162 -0.52 -9.82 -5.62
N MET A 163 0.78 -9.68 -5.91
CA MET A 163 1.59 -10.76 -6.47
C MET A 163 1.72 -11.93 -5.51
N GLN A 164 2.02 -11.67 -4.23
CA GLN A 164 2.17 -12.72 -3.22
C GLN A 164 0.86 -13.50 -3.02
N TRP A 165 -0.29 -12.83 -3.03
CA TRP A 165 -1.60 -13.47 -3.00
C TRP A 165 -1.79 -14.45 -4.17
N ALA A 166 -1.45 -14.03 -5.39
CA ALA A 166 -1.57 -14.87 -6.58
C ALA A 166 -0.62 -16.09 -6.56
N ILE A 167 0.52 -15.96 -5.90
CA ILE A 167 1.52 -17.04 -5.74
C ILE A 167 1.09 -18.02 -4.65
N ASP A 168 0.77 -17.54 -3.45
CA ASP A 168 0.55 -18.40 -2.28
C ASP A 168 -0.88 -18.99 -2.25
N HIS A 169 -1.86 -18.29 -2.81
CA HIS A 169 -3.27 -18.70 -2.79
C HIS A 169 -3.91 -18.68 -4.19
N PRO A 170 -3.38 -19.46 -5.14
CA PRO A 170 -3.79 -19.40 -6.55
C PRO A 170 -5.27 -19.67 -6.79
N GLU A 171 -5.91 -20.51 -5.97
CA GLU A 171 -7.34 -20.81 -6.07
C GLU A 171 -8.23 -19.66 -5.55
N GLN A 172 -7.68 -18.82 -4.69
CA GLN A 172 -8.43 -17.79 -3.99
C GLN A 172 -8.37 -16.40 -4.64
N VAL A 173 -7.64 -16.26 -5.76
CA VAL A 173 -7.51 -14.99 -6.48
C VAL A 173 -7.87 -15.15 -7.96
N GLY A 174 -8.93 -14.48 -8.39
CA GLY A 174 -9.35 -14.47 -9.79
C GLY A 174 -8.49 -13.56 -10.66
N HIS A 175 -8.22 -12.35 -10.17
CA HIS A 175 -7.46 -11.33 -10.88
C HIS A 175 -6.48 -10.64 -9.93
N ALA A 176 -5.27 -10.33 -10.40
CA ALA A 176 -4.27 -9.56 -9.67
C ALA A 176 -3.96 -8.26 -10.43
N VAL A 177 -4.19 -7.12 -9.81
CA VAL A 177 -3.88 -5.80 -10.37
C VAL A 177 -2.68 -5.21 -9.65
N VAL A 178 -1.57 -5.13 -10.34
CA VAL A 178 -0.25 -4.73 -9.83
C VAL A 178 0.12 -3.38 -10.42
N ILE A 179 0.19 -2.34 -9.59
CA ILE A 179 0.35 -0.96 -10.06
C ILE A 179 1.65 -0.38 -9.50
N ALA A 180 2.49 0.21 -10.36
CA ALA A 180 3.73 0.88 -9.94
C ALA A 180 4.55 0.04 -8.95
N SER A 181 4.80 -1.23 -9.26
CA SER A 181 5.43 -2.19 -8.35
C SER A 181 6.57 -2.97 -9.01
N ALA A 182 7.28 -3.77 -8.23
CA ALA A 182 8.39 -4.60 -8.67
C ALA A 182 8.36 -5.95 -7.96
N ALA A 183 8.95 -6.98 -8.60
CA ALA A 183 9.11 -8.30 -7.97
C ALA A 183 10.17 -8.29 -6.86
N LYS A 184 11.08 -7.33 -6.86
CA LYS A 184 12.04 -7.06 -5.78
C LYS A 184 12.60 -5.65 -5.89
N LEU A 185 13.13 -5.13 -4.79
CA LEU A 185 13.78 -3.84 -4.78
C LEU A 185 15.17 -3.91 -5.45
N THR A 186 15.54 -2.81 -6.10
CA THR A 186 16.91 -2.58 -6.56
C THR A 186 17.80 -2.16 -5.39
N ALA A 187 19.14 -2.29 -5.56
CA ALA A 187 20.10 -1.79 -4.58
C ALA A 187 19.91 -0.29 -4.29
N GLN A 188 19.53 0.53 -5.29
CA GLN A 188 19.22 1.94 -5.11
C GLN A 188 18.01 2.16 -4.20
N ASN A 189 16.93 1.40 -4.37
CA ASN A 189 15.74 1.50 -3.50
C ASN A 189 16.04 1.05 -2.08
N ILE A 190 16.82 -0.02 -1.90
CA ILE A 190 17.29 -0.47 -0.58
C ILE A 190 18.15 0.61 0.08
N ALA A 191 19.04 1.29 -0.68
CA ALA A 191 19.84 2.38 -0.17
C ALA A 191 19.00 3.56 0.31
N PHE A 192 17.94 3.96 -0.42
CA PHE A 192 17.01 4.99 0.05
C PHE A 192 16.25 4.58 1.31
N ASN A 193 15.83 3.31 1.41
CA ASN A 193 15.20 2.81 2.62
C ASN A 193 16.18 2.83 3.80
N GLU A 194 17.44 2.47 3.59
CA GLU A 194 18.47 2.53 4.64
C GLU A 194 18.76 3.96 5.11
N LEU A 195 18.90 4.91 4.19
CA LEU A 195 19.05 6.34 4.55
C LEU A 195 17.86 6.83 5.39
N ALA A 196 16.64 6.40 5.06
CA ALA A 196 15.45 6.76 5.83
C ALA A 196 15.44 6.11 7.22
N ARG A 197 15.85 4.84 7.34
CA ARG A 197 15.99 4.16 8.64
C ARG A 197 17.09 4.81 9.49
N GLU A 198 18.24 5.09 8.90
CA GLU A 198 19.34 5.78 9.59
C GLU A 198 18.92 7.17 10.09
N ALA A 199 18.15 7.91 9.30
CA ALA A 199 17.58 9.18 9.74
C ALA A 199 16.73 9.04 11.01
N ILE A 200 15.93 7.97 11.10
CA ILE A 200 15.08 7.68 12.26
C ILE A 200 15.95 7.22 13.46
N THR A 201 16.84 6.27 13.25
CA THR A 201 17.60 5.63 14.34
C THR A 201 18.65 6.56 14.93
N SER A 202 19.16 7.54 14.16
CA SER A 202 20.07 8.58 14.63
C SER A 202 19.39 9.71 15.39
N ASP A 203 18.04 9.80 15.37
CA ASP A 203 17.32 10.78 16.20
C ASP A 203 17.48 10.41 17.69
N PRO A 204 17.99 11.32 18.56
CA PRO A 204 18.16 11.05 19.99
C PRO A 204 16.89 10.60 20.71
N ASN A 205 15.72 10.99 20.19
CA ASN A 205 14.42 10.58 20.75
C ASN A 205 13.99 9.18 20.32
N PHE A 206 14.70 8.52 19.41
CA PHE A 206 14.37 7.14 18.97
C PHE A 206 14.60 6.11 20.08
N ARG A 207 15.64 6.31 20.91
CA ARG A 207 15.92 5.49 22.11
C ARG A 207 15.93 3.99 21.81
N SER A 208 16.60 3.59 20.76
CA SER A 208 16.64 2.18 20.29
C SER A 208 15.26 1.57 20.02
N GLY A 209 14.22 2.41 19.77
CA GLY A 209 12.85 1.99 19.50
C GLY A 209 11.90 2.04 20.71
N ASP A 210 12.40 2.36 21.93
CA ASP A 210 11.60 2.37 23.17
C ASP A 210 11.07 3.77 23.54
N TYR A 211 10.84 4.62 22.54
CA TYR A 211 10.38 5.99 22.72
C TYR A 211 8.92 6.09 23.20
N LEU A 212 8.07 5.08 22.92
CA LEU A 212 6.65 5.10 23.27
C LEU A 212 6.43 5.17 24.80
N GLU A 213 7.22 4.44 25.59
CA GLU A 213 7.14 4.48 27.07
C GLU A 213 7.59 5.82 27.65
N SER A 214 8.44 6.54 26.93
CA SER A 214 9.02 7.80 27.39
C SER A 214 8.21 9.03 26.96
N ASN A 215 7.07 8.82 26.31
CA ASN A 215 6.26 9.89 25.71
C ASN A 215 7.08 10.86 24.84
N THR A 216 8.12 10.33 24.18
CA THR A 216 8.93 11.03 23.18
C THR A 216 8.65 10.45 21.81
N GLN A 217 9.00 11.20 20.76
CA GLN A 217 8.81 10.76 19.38
C GLN A 217 10.06 11.19 18.59
N PRO A 218 10.66 10.30 17.78
CA PRO A 218 11.77 10.65 16.90
C PRO A 218 11.28 11.44 15.69
N ASN A 219 10.61 12.57 15.93
CA ASN A 219 9.91 13.34 14.92
C ASN A 219 10.86 13.93 13.88
N LYS A 220 12.08 14.31 14.26
CA LYS A 220 13.06 14.85 13.30
C LYS A 220 13.52 13.78 12.34
N GLY A 221 13.85 12.60 12.85
CA GLY A 221 14.26 11.47 12.04
C GLY A 221 13.15 10.97 11.12
N LEU A 222 11.93 10.79 11.66
CA LEU A 222 10.77 10.37 10.87
C LEU A 222 10.37 11.41 9.81
N MET A 223 10.46 12.71 10.14
CA MET A 223 10.26 13.80 9.18
C MET A 223 11.26 13.69 8.03
N LEU A 224 12.56 13.53 8.34
CA LEU A 224 13.61 13.42 7.32
C LEU A 224 13.41 12.17 6.45
N ALA A 225 13.08 11.04 7.06
CA ALA A 225 12.72 9.81 6.32
C ALA A 225 11.58 10.05 5.31
N ARG A 226 10.56 10.80 5.72
CA ARG A 226 9.44 11.16 4.83
C ARG A 226 9.87 12.11 3.71
N MET A 227 10.74 13.08 4.01
CA MET A 227 11.30 14.01 3.00
C MET A 227 12.08 13.23 1.94
N ILE A 228 12.95 12.29 2.34
CA ILE A 228 13.67 11.39 1.42
C ILE A 228 12.67 10.63 0.54
N GLY A 229 11.61 10.08 1.15
CA GLY A 229 10.53 9.40 0.42
C GLY A 229 9.92 10.30 -0.67
N HIS A 230 9.54 11.54 -0.33
CA HIS A 230 8.92 12.46 -1.30
C HIS A 230 9.86 12.87 -2.45
N VAL A 231 11.15 12.97 -2.23
CA VAL A 231 12.12 13.14 -3.33
C VAL A 231 12.06 11.97 -4.30
N THR A 232 11.83 10.74 -3.81
CA THR A 232 11.77 9.55 -4.66
C THR A 232 10.40 9.30 -5.29
N TYR A 233 9.33 9.92 -4.78
CA TYR A 233 7.96 9.71 -5.28
C TYR A 233 7.58 10.63 -6.44
N LEU A 234 8.17 11.81 -6.51
CA LEU A 234 7.94 12.74 -7.60
C LEU A 234 8.97 12.52 -8.72
N SER A 235 8.60 12.83 -9.96
CA SER A 235 9.56 12.89 -11.06
C SER A 235 10.34 14.22 -11.03
N ASP A 236 11.48 14.27 -11.72
CA ASP A 236 12.25 15.48 -11.91
C ASP A 236 11.42 16.56 -12.62
N ASP A 237 10.84 16.24 -13.75
CA ASP A 237 9.95 17.14 -14.50
C ASP A 237 8.75 17.62 -13.67
N GLY A 238 8.16 16.72 -12.87
CA GLY A 238 7.04 17.04 -11.98
C GLY A 238 7.43 17.99 -10.86
N MET A 239 8.63 17.83 -10.30
CA MET A 239 9.21 18.75 -9.30
C MET A 239 9.51 20.11 -9.91
N ASP A 240 10.16 20.12 -11.06
CA ASP A 240 10.53 21.35 -11.75
C ASP A 240 9.30 22.14 -12.18
N THR A 241 8.30 21.48 -12.77
CA THR A 241 7.03 22.10 -13.15
C THR A 241 6.29 22.70 -11.95
N ARG A 242 6.36 22.05 -10.79
CA ARG A 242 5.59 22.44 -9.61
C ARG A 242 6.26 23.52 -8.79
N PHE A 243 7.57 23.46 -8.63
CA PHE A 243 8.33 24.30 -7.70
C PHE A 243 9.36 25.18 -8.42
N GLY A 244 9.93 24.70 -9.53
CA GLY A 244 11.01 25.38 -10.22
C GLY A 244 12.11 25.84 -9.27
N ARG A 245 12.48 27.11 -9.40
CA ARG A 245 13.39 27.82 -8.48
C ARG A 245 12.69 28.95 -7.74
N ASP A 246 11.38 28.83 -7.53
CA ASP A 246 10.57 29.86 -6.88
C ASP A 246 10.95 30.02 -5.41
N ILE A 247 11.03 31.27 -4.98
CA ILE A 247 11.46 31.69 -3.64
C ILE A 247 10.23 32.21 -2.89
N THR A 248 9.89 31.57 -1.77
CA THR A 248 8.75 31.95 -0.91
C THR A 248 9.02 33.11 0.01
N SER A 249 10.26 33.24 0.51
CA SER A 249 10.67 34.33 1.39
C SER A 249 12.18 34.56 1.31
N THR A 250 12.54 35.83 1.31
CA THR A 250 13.92 36.25 1.65
C THR A 250 13.94 36.53 3.15
N ASP A 251 14.72 35.75 3.89
CA ASP A 251 14.93 36.06 5.31
C ASP A 251 15.63 37.39 5.44
N SER A 252 14.90 38.40 5.97
CA SER A 252 15.42 39.74 6.16
C SER A 252 16.50 39.86 7.24
N THR A 253 16.79 38.76 7.97
CA THR A 253 17.79 38.70 9.05
C THR A 253 19.19 38.30 8.56
N GLY A 254 19.37 37.99 7.28
CA GLY A 254 20.68 37.84 6.64
C GLY A 254 21.47 36.56 6.96
N ALA A 255 20.97 35.71 7.83
CA ALA A 255 21.67 34.47 8.23
C ALA A 255 21.18 33.19 7.51
N GLY A 256 20.04 33.24 6.84
CA GLY A 256 19.34 32.04 6.34
C GLY A 256 19.25 31.88 4.81
N GLY A 257 19.57 32.91 4.01
CA GLY A 257 19.43 32.83 2.55
C GLY A 257 17.97 32.78 2.05
N ALA A 258 17.81 32.60 0.76
CA ALA A 258 16.47 32.46 0.13
C ALA A 258 15.92 31.06 0.36
N LYS A 259 14.63 30.97 0.74
CA LYS A 259 13.94 29.71 0.96
C LYS A 259 13.12 29.33 -0.28
N PHE A 260 13.46 28.18 -0.89
CA PHE A 260 12.76 27.69 -2.06
C PHE A 260 11.42 27.04 -1.69
N GLU A 261 10.46 27.09 -2.61
CA GLU A 261 9.14 26.46 -2.50
C GLU A 261 9.24 24.95 -2.20
N VAL A 262 10.16 24.25 -2.83
CA VAL A 262 10.40 22.82 -2.61
C VAL A 262 10.81 22.50 -1.17
N GLU A 263 11.55 23.38 -0.50
CA GLU A 263 11.94 23.19 0.91
C GLU A 263 10.70 23.24 1.81
N ASN A 264 9.81 24.22 1.59
CA ASN A 264 8.55 24.32 2.33
C ASN A 264 7.66 23.10 2.12
N TYR A 265 7.58 22.63 0.86
CA TYR A 265 6.84 21.42 0.53
C TYR A 265 7.36 20.21 1.30
N LEU A 266 8.67 19.94 1.28
CA LEU A 266 9.29 18.83 1.97
C LEU A 266 9.06 18.89 3.49
N HIS A 267 9.25 20.06 4.10
CA HIS A 267 8.99 20.27 5.52
C HIS A 267 7.51 20.03 5.86
N HIS A 268 6.57 20.53 5.03
CA HIS A 268 5.15 20.31 5.24
C HIS A 268 4.79 18.82 5.19
N GLN A 269 5.32 18.08 4.21
CA GLN A 269 5.10 16.65 4.08
C GLN A 269 5.68 15.86 5.26
N GLY A 270 6.88 16.22 5.70
CA GLY A 270 7.52 15.61 6.86
C GLY A 270 6.71 15.84 8.15
N HIS A 271 6.35 17.08 8.45
CA HIS A 271 5.56 17.42 9.64
C HIS A 271 4.16 16.77 9.64
N SER A 272 3.50 16.76 8.50
CA SER A 272 2.18 16.12 8.39
C SER A 272 2.26 14.61 8.65
N PHE A 273 3.36 14.00 8.24
CA PHE A 273 3.57 12.56 8.41
C PHE A 273 3.80 12.16 9.86
N THR A 274 4.59 12.92 10.63
CA THR A 274 4.88 12.60 12.04
C THR A 274 3.66 12.63 12.96
N ARG A 275 2.55 13.22 12.51
CA ARG A 275 1.29 13.26 13.28
C ARG A 275 0.47 11.99 13.18
N ARG A 276 0.72 11.15 12.16
CA ARG A 276 -0.11 10.00 11.82
C ARG A 276 0.65 8.69 11.65
N PHE A 277 1.98 8.74 11.66
CA PHE A 277 2.78 7.56 11.38
C PHE A 277 3.80 7.30 12.50
N ASP A 278 4.04 6.02 12.77
CA ASP A 278 4.96 5.55 13.80
C ASP A 278 6.33 5.21 13.21
N ALA A 279 7.40 5.51 13.94
CA ALA A 279 8.77 5.32 13.47
C ALA A 279 9.19 3.83 13.40
N ASN A 280 8.84 3.02 14.41
CA ASN A 280 9.10 1.58 14.37
C ASN A 280 8.31 0.91 13.23
N THR A 281 7.06 1.31 13.03
CA THR A 281 6.25 0.88 11.88
C THR A 281 6.94 1.23 10.55
N TYR A 282 7.51 2.44 10.40
CA TYR A 282 8.22 2.82 9.19
C TYR A 282 9.43 1.91 8.92
N ILE A 283 10.22 1.64 9.96
CA ILE A 283 11.37 0.72 9.87
C ILE A 283 10.90 -0.68 9.46
N LEU A 284 9.86 -1.20 10.10
CA LEU A 284 9.28 -2.51 9.80
C LEU A 284 8.82 -2.62 8.34
N MET A 285 8.03 -1.66 7.87
CA MET A 285 7.49 -1.63 6.52
C MET A 285 8.60 -1.54 5.46
N THR A 286 9.65 -0.74 5.69
CA THR A 286 10.79 -0.65 4.77
C THR A 286 11.60 -1.93 4.72
N LYS A 287 11.75 -2.65 5.85
CA LYS A 287 12.40 -3.97 5.86
C LYS A 287 11.59 -5.01 5.10
N ALA A 288 10.25 -5.02 5.27
CA ALA A 288 9.39 -5.93 4.51
C ALA A 288 9.51 -5.70 2.99
N LEU A 289 9.63 -4.44 2.55
CA LEU A 289 9.95 -4.09 1.16
C LEU A 289 11.30 -4.64 0.70
N ASP A 290 12.35 -4.43 1.51
CA ASP A 290 13.72 -4.86 1.18
C ASP A 290 13.83 -6.39 1.02
N TYR A 291 13.08 -7.13 1.84
CA TYR A 291 13.11 -8.60 1.85
C TYR A 291 12.17 -9.25 0.82
N PHE A 292 11.29 -8.50 0.18
CA PHE A 292 10.39 -9.05 -0.81
C PHE A 292 11.15 -9.50 -2.05
N ASP A 293 11.18 -10.79 -2.29
CA ASP A 293 11.73 -11.45 -3.49
C ASP A 293 11.04 -12.81 -3.67
N PRO A 294 9.94 -12.91 -4.41
CA PRO A 294 9.24 -14.17 -4.62
C PRO A 294 10.07 -15.20 -5.40
N ALA A 295 11.10 -14.78 -6.14
CA ALA A 295 11.98 -15.69 -6.86
C ALA A 295 13.02 -16.38 -5.96
N LYS A 296 13.19 -15.91 -4.71
CA LYS A 296 14.21 -16.44 -3.80
C LYS A 296 14.03 -17.94 -3.51
N GLU A 297 12.78 -18.40 -3.38
CA GLU A 297 12.45 -19.80 -3.11
C GLU A 297 12.51 -20.68 -4.39
N THR A 298 12.68 -20.08 -5.58
CA THR A 298 12.70 -20.73 -6.88
C THR A 298 14.04 -20.52 -7.63
N ASN A 299 15.15 -20.58 -6.90
CA ASN A 299 16.51 -20.41 -7.44
C ASN A 299 16.70 -19.11 -8.25
N ASN A 300 16.09 -18.03 -7.82
CA ASN A 300 16.04 -16.73 -8.50
C ASN A 300 15.33 -16.76 -9.87
N ASN A 301 14.46 -17.72 -10.09
CA ASN A 301 13.63 -17.81 -11.30
C ASN A 301 12.23 -17.28 -11.00
N LEU A 302 11.93 -16.06 -11.43
CA LEU A 302 10.64 -15.42 -11.17
C LEU A 302 9.47 -16.12 -11.89
N SER A 303 9.69 -16.69 -13.07
CA SER A 303 8.64 -17.42 -13.79
C SER A 303 8.20 -18.69 -13.04
N GLU A 304 9.13 -19.38 -12.38
CA GLU A 304 8.79 -20.52 -11.54
C GLU A 304 7.97 -20.13 -10.31
N ALA A 305 8.19 -18.93 -9.74
CA ALA A 305 7.36 -18.43 -8.65
C ALA A 305 5.89 -18.29 -9.06
N PHE A 306 5.62 -17.95 -10.32
CA PHE A 306 4.26 -17.80 -10.85
C PHE A 306 3.67 -19.08 -11.45
N ILE A 307 4.40 -20.19 -11.50
CA ILE A 307 3.97 -21.40 -12.25
C ILE A 307 2.58 -21.91 -11.83
N ASN A 308 2.24 -21.81 -10.56
CA ASN A 308 0.97 -22.26 -10.01
C ASN A 308 -0.10 -21.17 -9.96
N ALA A 309 0.22 -19.91 -10.27
CA ALA A 309 -0.75 -18.83 -10.28
C ALA A 309 -1.87 -19.09 -11.29
N LYS A 310 -3.13 -18.84 -10.88
CA LYS A 310 -4.33 -19.01 -11.72
C LYS A 310 -5.01 -17.69 -12.03
N SER A 311 -4.49 -16.60 -11.51
CA SER A 311 -5.02 -15.27 -11.71
C SER A 311 -4.74 -14.76 -13.12
N LYS A 312 -5.64 -13.91 -13.63
CA LYS A 312 -5.33 -13.01 -14.74
C LYS A 312 -4.68 -11.75 -14.18
N PHE A 313 -3.64 -11.27 -14.83
CA PHE A 313 -2.84 -10.16 -14.34
C PHE A 313 -3.08 -8.88 -15.16
N LEU A 314 -3.21 -7.76 -14.46
CA LEU A 314 -3.09 -6.42 -15.04
C LEU A 314 -1.94 -5.71 -14.36
N LEU A 315 -0.89 -5.40 -15.13
CA LEU A 315 0.21 -4.57 -14.68
C LEU A 315 0.02 -3.15 -15.21
N ILE A 316 0.20 -2.16 -14.34
CA ILE A 316 0.16 -0.74 -14.71
C ILE A 316 1.43 -0.07 -14.21
N SER A 317 2.17 0.54 -15.13
CA SER A 317 3.37 1.32 -14.83
C SER A 317 3.24 2.74 -15.38
N PHE A 318 4.01 3.66 -14.81
CA PHE A 318 4.01 5.08 -15.19
C PHE A 318 5.37 5.48 -15.76
N SER A 319 5.36 6.22 -16.87
CA SER A 319 6.58 6.51 -17.63
C SER A 319 7.63 7.30 -16.84
N SER A 320 7.20 8.16 -15.93
CA SER A 320 8.07 8.99 -15.10
C SER A 320 8.37 8.42 -13.71
N ASP A 321 7.88 7.21 -13.41
CA ASP A 321 8.21 6.53 -12.15
C ASP A 321 9.65 6.01 -12.18
N TRP A 322 10.55 6.70 -11.50
CA TRP A 322 11.95 6.31 -11.41
C TRP A 322 12.27 5.45 -10.19
N ARG A 323 11.34 5.39 -9.21
CA ARG A 323 11.44 4.48 -8.07
C ARG A 323 11.13 3.03 -8.47
N PHE A 324 10.05 2.83 -9.23
CA PHE A 324 9.68 1.56 -9.86
C PHE A 324 9.50 1.76 -11.37
N PRO A 325 10.62 1.94 -12.10
CA PRO A 325 10.54 2.25 -13.53
C PRO A 325 9.87 1.12 -14.31
N VAL A 326 9.35 1.45 -15.49
CA VAL A 326 8.65 0.53 -16.40
C VAL A 326 9.40 -0.80 -16.58
N ALA A 327 10.74 -0.79 -16.54
CA ALA A 327 11.56 -1.98 -16.63
C ALA A 327 11.24 -3.01 -15.51
N ARG A 328 10.85 -2.57 -14.32
CA ARG A 328 10.50 -3.49 -13.22
C ARG A 328 9.17 -4.19 -13.48
N SER A 329 8.17 -3.48 -14.00
CA SER A 329 6.91 -4.09 -14.43
C SER A 329 7.10 -5.01 -15.64
N LYS A 330 8.03 -4.67 -16.54
CA LYS A 330 8.37 -5.53 -17.68
C LYS A 330 8.98 -6.86 -17.22
N GLU A 331 9.85 -6.88 -16.22
CA GLU A 331 10.39 -8.12 -15.64
C GLU A 331 9.27 -9.05 -15.13
N ILE A 332 8.26 -8.49 -14.45
CA ILE A 332 7.11 -9.26 -13.98
C ILE A 332 6.29 -9.77 -15.18
N THR A 333 6.06 -8.93 -16.19
CA THR A 333 5.33 -9.30 -17.40
C THR A 333 6.03 -10.44 -18.15
N ASP A 334 7.33 -10.34 -18.35
CA ASP A 334 8.12 -11.36 -19.04
C ASP A 334 8.10 -12.71 -18.27
N ALA A 335 8.19 -12.65 -16.94
CA ALA A 335 8.10 -13.84 -16.09
C ALA A 335 6.70 -14.50 -16.14
N LEU A 336 5.62 -13.70 -16.15
CA LEU A 336 4.26 -14.21 -16.28
C LEU A 336 4.02 -14.85 -17.65
N ILE A 337 4.52 -14.24 -18.73
CA ILE A 337 4.47 -14.83 -20.08
C ILE A 337 5.22 -16.16 -20.14
N GLN A 338 6.44 -16.23 -19.56
CA GLN A 338 7.24 -17.46 -19.49
C GLN A 338 6.54 -18.55 -18.66
N ALA A 339 5.74 -18.17 -17.68
CA ALA A 339 4.94 -19.08 -16.86
C ALA A 339 3.58 -19.43 -17.51
N ASP A 340 3.33 -19.02 -18.76
CA ASP A 340 2.07 -19.20 -19.51
C ASP A 340 0.85 -18.63 -18.75
N LYS A 341 0.98 -17.37 -18.24
CA LYS A 341 -0.09 -16.67 -17.53
C LYS A 341 -0.75 -15.59 -18.38
N ASP A 342 -2.06 -15.41 -18.19
CA ASP A 342 -2.83 -14.34 -18.83
C ASP A 342 -2.43 -12.99 -18.20
N VAL A 343 -1.72 -12.16 -18.97
CA VAL A 343 -1.21 -10.88 -18.49
C VAL A 343 -1.42 -9.76 -19.52
N SER A 344 -1.86 -8.62 -18.99
CA SER A 344 -1.89 -7.34 -19.73
C SER A 344 -0.99 -6.35 -19.02
N HIS A 345 -0.15 -5.62 -19.76
CA HIS A 345 0.70 -4.55 -19.23
C HIS A 345 0.40 -3.23 -19.94
N ILE A 346 0.11 -2.20 -19.15
CA ILE A 346 -0.20 -0.86 -19.66
C ILE A 346 0.82 0.13 -19.10
N ILE A 347 1.46 0.87 -20.00
CA ILE A 347 2.32 1.99 -19.66
C ILE A 347 1.49 3.28 -19.77
N VAL A 348 1.44 4.05 -18.70
CA VAL A 348 0.72 5.32 -18.62
C VAL A 348 1.73 6.46 -18.67
N GLU A 349 1.66 7.25 -19.76
CA GLU A 349 2.48 8.44 -19.90
C GLU A 349 2.02 9.53 -18.93
N THR A 350 2.93 9.99 -18.08
CA THR A 350 2.70 11.03 -17.06
C THR A 350 4.02 11.59 -16.53
N ASP A 351 3.97 12.78 -15.98
CA ASP A 351 5.06 13.48 -15.31
C ASP A 351 4.98 13.42 -13.76
N LYS A 352 4.02 12.65 -13.20
CA LYS A 352 3.70 12.68 -11.77
C LYS A 352 4.52 11.71 -10.91
N GLY A 353 5.43 10.95 -11.51
CA GLY A 353 6.31 10.03 -10.80
C GLY A 353 5.58 8.81 -10.21
N HIS A 354 6.11 8.30 -9.11
CA HIS A 354 5.60 7.11 -8.43
C HIS A 354 4.18 7.30 -7.86
N ASP A 355 3.88 8.49 -7.32
CA ASP A 355 2.56 8.81 -6.74
C ASP A 355 1.43 8.87 -7.78
N SER A 356 1.71 8.65 -9.06
CA SER A 356 0.72 8.65 -10.16
C SER A 356 -0.47 7.73 -9.90
N PHE A 357 -0.29 6.61 -9.20
CA PHE A 357 -1.39 5.68 -8.91
C PHE A 357 -2.40 6.23 -7.88
N LEU A 358 -2.02 7.25 -7.13
CA LEU A 358 -2.90 7.96 -6.19
C LEU A 358 -3.70 9.08 -6.86
N LEU A 359 -3.40 9.40 -8.13
CA LEU A 359 -3.99 10.52 -8.85
C LEU A 359 -5.04 10.06 -9.86
N PRO A 360 -6.05 10.90 -10.19
CA PRO A 360 -7.12 10.55 -11.12
C PRO A 360 -6.68 10.64 -12.60
N ILE A 361 -5.65 9.89 -12.98
CA ILE A 361 -5.14 9.87 -14.36
C ILE A 361 -6.08 9.03 -15.21
N HIS A 362 -6.76 9.64 -16.17
CA HIS A 362 -7.83 9.05 -16.97
C HIS A 362 -7.46 7.71 -17.63
N ARG A 363 -6.28 7.63 -18.28
CA ARG A 363 -5.83 6.39 -18.97
C ARG A 363 -5.67 5.24 -17.98
N TYR A 364 -5.10 5.51 -16.81
CA TYR A 364 -4.91 4.56 -15.74
C TYR A 364 -6.27 4.06 -15.18
N THR A 365 -7.12 5.00 -14.78
CA THR A 365 -8.41 4.67 -14.17
C THR A 365 -9.36 3.94 -15.13
N LYS A 366 -9.34 4.30 -16.42
CA LYS A 366 -10.11 3.61 -17.46
C LYS A 366 -9.63 2.20 -17.74
N ALA A 367 -8.31 1.97 -17.76
CA ALA A 367 -7.75 0.65 -17.95
C ALA A 367 -8.16 -0.30 -16.81
N MET A 368 -8.02 0.16 -15.56
CA MET A 368 -8.42 -0.60 -14.37
C MET A 368 -9.93 -0.89 -14.39
N SER A 369 -10.76 0.12 -14.66
CA SER A 369 -12.21 -0.05 -14.76
C SER A 369 -12.61 -1.07 -15.84
N ALA A 370 -12.01 -1.00 -17.03
CA ALA A 370 -12.30 -1.94 -18.13
C ALA A 370 -11.94 -3.38 -17.75
N PHE A 371 -10.77 -3.58 -17.14
CA PHE A 371 -10.32 -4.90 -16.69
C PHE A 371 -11.26 -5.49 -15.62
N LEU A 372 -11.63 -4.72 -14.61
CA LEU A 372 -12.53 -5.16 -13.55
C LEU A 372 -13.97 -5.41 -14.06
N ASN A 373 -14.46 -4.57 -14.97
CA ASN A 373 -15.77 -4.79 -15.59
C ASN A 373 -15.78 -6.09 -16.43
N GLN A 374 -14.69 -6.39 -17.16
CA GLN A 374 -14.56 -7.63 -17.90
C GLN A 374 -14.52 -8.84 -16.96
N ALA A 375 -13.81 -8.73 -15.84
CA ALA A 375 -13.79 -9.76 -14.79
C ALA A 375 -15.21 -10.04 -14.25
N TYR A 376 -15.99 -8.99 -13.99
CA TYR A 376 -17.36 -9.08 -13.51
C TYR A 376 -18.31 -9.73 -14.54
N ILE A 377 -18.21 -9.35 -15.84
CA ILE A 377 -19.05 -9.87 -16.92
C ILE A 377 -18.71 -11.34 -17.23
N SER A 378 -17.44 -11.70 -17.28
CA SER A 378 -17.03 -13.08 -17.58
C SER A 378 -17.61 -14.07 -16.58
N LYS A 379 -17.59 -13.71 -15.31
CA LYS A 379 -18.21 -14.47 -14.22
C LYS A 379 -19.71 -14.65 -14.41
N THR A 380 -20.45 -13.61 -14.84
CA THR A 380 -21.90 -13.73 -15.06
C THR A 380 -22.26 -14.61 -16.25
N LYS A 381 -21.37 -14.73 -17.25
CA LYS A 381 -21.60 -15.58 -18.43
C LYS A 381 -21.34 -17.07 -18.18
N GLU A 382 -20.41 -17.44 -17.32
CA GLU A 382 -20.19 -18.83 -16.92
C GLU A 382 -21.44 -19.48 -16.28
N PHE A 383 -22.30 -18.66 -15.68
CA PHE A 383 -23.55 -19.11 -15.06
C PHE A 383 -24.77 -19.17 -15.99
N THR A 384 -24.75 -18.53 -17.16
CA THR A 384 -25.83 -18.61 -18.16
C THR A 384 -25.63 -19.78 -19.14
N ALA A 385 -24.49 -20.47 -19.05
CA ALA A 385 -24.15 -21.61 -19.93
C ALA A 385 -24.29 -22.98 -19.25
N LEU A 386 -24.80 -23.03 -18.02
CA LEU A 386 -25.20 -24.22 -17.26
C LEU A 386 -26.71 -24.24 -17.08
#